data_4be814798c5c30aa546c487121aa06c0
#
_entry.id   4be814798c5c30aa546c487121aa06c0
#
_cell.length_a   1.000
_cell.length_b   1.000
_cell.length_c   1.000
_cell.angle_alpha   90.00
_cell.angle_beta   90.00
_cell.angle_gamma   90.00
#
_symmetry.space_group_name_H-M   'P 1'
#
loop_
_entity.id
_entity.type
_entity.pdbx_description
1 polymer ?
#
loop_
_entity_poly.entity_id
_entity_poly.type
_entity_poly.pdbx_seq_one_letter_code
_entity_poly.pdbx_strand_id
1 'polypeptide(L)'
;PAPAAPDALAPAAVLALPPRPGGTLVSVFCQGDRAEGVTLTGLAYPLSDAALTGDFPLGVSNRRLDGQRATVAVRRGTLLILQSAGPDIA
;
A
#
# COMPACT_ATOMS: atom_id res chain seq x y z
N PRO A 1 -17.70 -22.55 17.24
CA PRO A 1 -16.30 -22.59 17.65
C PRO A 1 -15.68 -21.21 17.66
N ALA A 2 -14.74 -21.03 18.55
CA ALA A 2 -14.02 -19.78 18.57
C ALA A 2 -13.27 -19.60 17.26
N PRO A 3 -13.19 -18.37 16.73
CA PRO A 3 -12.38 -18.14 15.56
C PRO A 3 -10.93 -18.50 15.85
N ALA A 4 -10.25 -19.01 14.85
CA ALA A 4 -8.83 -19.28 14.99
C ALA A 4 -8.09 -17.99 15.31
N ALA A 5 -7.02 -18.09 16.05
CA ALA A 5 -6.15 -16.95 16.27
C ALA A 5 -5.66 -16.43 14.89
N PRO A 6 -5.55 -15.11 14.73
CA PRO A 6 -5.07 -14.59 13.47
C PRO A 6 -3.68 -15.16 13.15
N ASP A 7 -3.50 -15.51 11.90
CA ASP A 7 -2.19 -15.88 11.40
C ASP A 7 -1.26 -14.67 11.56
N ALA A 8 -0.10 -14.89 12.15
CA ALA A 8 0.88 -13.81 12.33
C ALA A 8 1.34 -13.22 10.99
N LEU A 9 1.20 -13.98 9.91
CA LEU A 9 1.55 -13.52 8.57
C LEU A 9 0.37 -12.90 7.83
N ALA A 10 -0.83 -13.02 8.36
CA ALA A 10 -1.99 -12.44 7.71
C ALA A 10 -1.99 -10.92 7.89
N PRO A 11 -2.40 -10.17 6.88
CA PRO A 11 -2.48 -8.72 7.01
C PRO A 11 -3.58 -8.32 7.99
N ALA A 12 -3.32 -7.29 8.79
CA ALA A 12 -4.33 -6.70 9.66
C ALA A 12 -5.33 -5.88 8.86
N ALA A 13 -4.90 -5.31 7.75
CA ALA A 13 -5.77 -4.54 6.86
C ALA A 13 -5.32 -4.71 5.42
N VAL A 14 -6.29 -4.80 4.53
CA VAL A 14 -6.05 -4.88 3.09
C VAL A 14 -7.00 -3.90 2.41
N LEU A 15 -6.44 -3.05 1.57
CA LEU A 15 -7.22 -2.13 0.76
C LEU A 15 -7.06 -2.50 -0.71
N ALA A 16 -8.17 -2.77 -1.38
CA ALA A 16 -8.16 -3.01 -2.79
C ALA A 16 -8.40 -1.68 -3.54
N LEU A 17 -7.56 -1.42 -4.51
CA LEU A 17 -7.67 -0.24 -5.35
C LEU A 17 -8.22 -0.68 -6.71
N PRO A 18 -9.40 -0.19 -7.11
CA PRO A 18 -9.97 -0.57 -8.40
C PRO A 18 -9.10 -0.08 -9.56
N PRO A 19 -9.26 -0.66 -10.75
CA PRO A 19 -8.45 -0.27 -11.90
C PRO A 19 -8.50 1.23 -12.19
N ARG A 20 -7.37 1.80 -12.56
CA ARG A 20 -7.22 3.19 -12.95
C ARG A 20 -6.27 3.30 -14.13
N PRO A 21 -6.23 4.47 -14.79
CA PRO A 21 -5.27 4.69 -15.87
C PRO A 21 -3.83 4.50 -15.41
N GLY A 22 -3.01 3.97 -16.28
CA GLY A 22 -1.59 3.82 -16.02
C GLY A 22 -0.93 5.16 -15.78
N GLY A 23 0.07 5.19 -14.91
CA GLY A 23 0.76 6.42 -14.55
C GLY A 23 0.11 7.21 -13.43
N THR A 24 -1.10 6.83 -12.98
CA THR A 24 -1.69 7.43 -11.78
C THR A 24 -0.74 7.22 -10.61
N LEU A 25 -0.40 8.29 -9.92
CA LEU A 25 0.55 8.23 -8.82
C LEU A 25 -0.13 7.72 -7.56
N VAL A 26 0.55 6.84 -6.87
CA VAL A 26 0.12 6.32 -5.57
C VAL A 26 1.27 6.49 -4.61
N SER A 27 1.02 7.17 -3.50
CA SER A 27 2.03 7.36 -2.46
C SER A 27 1.54 6.73 -1.18
N VAL A 28 2.41 5.95 -0.55
CA VAL A 28 2.08 5.24 0.68
C VAL A 28 3.04 5.70 1.77
N PHE A 29 2.49 6.20 2.85
CA PHE A 29 3.25 6.73 3.97
C PHE A 29 2.91 5.98 5.24
N CYS A 30 3.91 5.81 6.10
CA CYS A 30 3.68 5.30 7.44
C CYS A 30 3.15 6.44 8.32
N GLN A 31 2.04 6.18 9.00
CA GLN A 31 1.55 7.07 10.05
C GLN A 31 2.13 6.58 11.37
N GLY A 32 2.80 7.47 12.10
CA GLY A 32 3.46 7.10 13.34
C GLY A 32 4.88 6.61 13.08
N ASP A 33 5.39 5.80 14.00
CA ASP A 33 6.81 5.45 13.98
C ASP A 33 7.14 4.39 12.96
N ARG A 34 6.25 3.42 12.76
CA ARG A 34 6.57 2.26 11.96
C ARG A 34 5.32 1.52 11.49
N ALA A 35 5.36 1.02 10.29
CA ALA A 35 4.41 0.04 9.78
C ALA A 35 5.18 -1.18 9.29
N GLU A 36 4.68 -2.36 9.59
CA GLU A 36 5.34 -3.61 9.25
C GLU A 36 4.45 -4.50 8.41
N GLY A 37 5.09 -5.35 7.62
CA GLY A 37 4.38 -6.26 6.75
C GLY A 37 3.60 -5.54 5.67
N VAL A 38 4.21 -4.51 5.08
CA VAL A 38 3.58 -3.74 4.02
C VAL A 38 3.78 -4.47 2.70
N THR A 39 2.69 -4.81 2.05
CA THR A 39 2.72 -5.49 0.77
C THR A 39 1.91 -4.69 -0.23
N LEU A 40 2.54 -4.35 -1.35
CA LEU A 40 1.91 -3.62 -2.44
C LEU A 40 1.93 -4.50 -3.68
N THR A 41 0.78 -4.66 -4.31
CA THR A 41 0.67 -5.44 -5.54
C THR A 41 -0.04 -4.65 -6.62
N GLY A 42 0.21 -5.01 -7.87
CA GLY A 42 -0.47 -4.36 -9.00
C GLY A 42 0.02 -2.96 -9.28
N LEU A 43 1.17 -2.59 -8.76
CA LEU A 43 1.81 -1.29 -8.95
C LEU A 43 3.14 -1.47 -9.67
N ALA A 44 3.68 -0.38 -10.19
CA ALA A 44 4.94 -0.42 -10.92
C ALA A 44 6.10 -0.90 -10.05
N TYR A 45 6.06 -0.55 -8.76
CA TYR A 45 7.10 -0.94 -7.80
C TYR A 45 6.45 -1.68 -6.64
N PRO A 46 6.28 -3.00 -6.78
CA PRO A 46 5.65 -3.79 -5.72
C PRO A 46 6.57 -3.91 -4.50
N LEU A 47 5.95 -4.08 -3.34
CA LEU A 47 6.66 -4.40 -2.11
C LEU A 47 6.10 -5.70 -1.56
N SER A 48 6.96 -6.44 -0.87
CA SER A 48 6.55 -7.67 -0.21
C SER A 48 7.07 -7.67 1.21
N ASP A 49 6.15 -7.64 2.16
CA ASP A 49 6.46 -7.75 3.58
C ASP A 49 7.52 -6.74 4.04
N ALA A 50 7.39 -5.51 3.59
CA ALA A 50 8.35 -4.46 3.87
C ALA A 50 8.00 -3.69 5.13
N ALA A 51 8.98 -2.99 5.69
CA ALA A 51 8.75 -2.08 6.80
C ALA A 51 8.90 -0.64 6.30
N LEU A 52 7.98 0.22 6.73
CA LEU A 52 8.05 1.66 6.49
C LEU A 52 8.21 2.33 7.84
N THR A 53 9.04 3.37 7.90
CA THR A 53 9.27 4.10 9.14
C THR A 53 8.90 5.56 8.97
N GLY A 54 8.45 6.18 10.05
CA GLY A 54 8.09 7.58 10.03
C GLY A 54 9.27 8.54 9.99
N ASP A 55 10.48 8.01 10.23
CA ASP A 55 11.70 8.82 10.20
C ASP A 55 12.07 9.25 8.79
N PHE A 56 11.62 8.51 7.81
CA PHE A 56 11.80 8.88 6.42
C PHE A 56 10.51 9.48 5.93
N PRO A 57 10.53 10.77 5.56
CA PRO A 57 9.34 11.37 4.95
C PRO A 57 9.07 10.77 3.57
N LEU A 58 9.89 9.83 3.17
CA LEU A 58 9.72 9.16 1.91
C LEU A 58 8.77 7.99 2.12
N GLY A 59 7.52 8.23 1.86
CA GLY A 59 6.64 7.13 1.57
C GLY A 59 7.11 6.45 0.29
N VAL A 60 6.48 5.38 -0.06
CA VAL A 60 6.72 4.74 -1.33
C VAL A 60 5.98 5.53 -2.41
N SER A 61 6.72 6.12 -3.34
CA SER A 61 6.13 6.72 -4.53
C SER A 61 5.97 5.64 -5.58
N ASN A 62 4.75 5.43 -6.03
CA ASN A 62 4.43 4.34 -6.92
C ASN A 62 3.51 4.81 -8.04
N ARG A 63 3.28 3.95 -9.02
CA ARG A 63 2.40 4.25 -10.14
C ARG A 63 1.47 3.09 -10.39
N ARG A 64 0.25 3.41 -10.79
CA ARG A 64 -0.71 2.41 -11.21
C ARG A 64 -0.27 1.80 -12.53
N LEU A 65 -0.48 0.50 -12.66
CA LEU A 65 -0.38 -0.18 -13.94
C LEU A 65 -1.74 -0.05 -14.64
N ASP A 66 -1.70 0.19 -15.95
CA ASP A 66 -2.90 0.53 -16.69
C ASP A 66 -3.97 -0.56 -16.61
N GLY A 67 -5.15 -0.18 -16.16
CA GLY A 67 -6.29 -1.08 -16.11
C GLY A 67 -6.19 -2.22 -15.10
N GLN A 68 -5.18 -2.22 -14.24
CA GLN A 68 -5.00 -3.30 -13.27
C GLN A 68 -5.45 -2.90 -11.88
N ARG A 69 -5.93 -3.87 -11.15
CA ARG A 69 -6.20 -3.70 -9.73
C ARG A 69 -4.89 -3.66 -8.96
N ALA A 70 -4.89 -2.92 -7.88
CA ALA A 70 -3.77 -2.89 -6.96
C ALA A 70 -4.27 -3.20 -5.56
N THR A 71 -3.37 -3.69 -4.72
CA THR A 71 -3.69 -3.90 -3.31
C THR A 71 -2.61 -3.30 -2.44
N VAL A 72 -3.03 -2.81 -1.29
CA VAL A 72 -2.15 -2.33 -0.23
C VAL A 72 -2.52 -3.10 1.02
N ALA A 73 -1.57 -3.78 1.60
CA ALA A 73 -1.79 -4.55 2.82
C ALA A 73 -0.76 -4.17 3.87
N VAL A 74 -1.13 -4.27 5.14
CA VAL A 74 -0.26 -3.99 6.26
C VAL A 74 -0.57 -4.97 7.38
N ARG A 75 0.46 -5.51 8.03
CA ARG A 75 0.28 -6.38 9.19
C ARG A 75 0.24 -5.60 10.49
N ARG A 76 1.05 -4.57 10.62
CA ARG A 76 1.10 -3.72 11.82
C ARG A 76 1.29 -2.28 11.42
N GLY A 77 0.58 -1.41 12.09
CA GLY A 77 0.70 0.02 11.89
C GLY A 77 -0.41 0.57 11.02
N THR A 78 -0.28 1.83 10.70
CA THR A 78 -1.28 2.57 9.93
C THR A 78 -0.59 3.21 8.73
N LEU A 79 -1.23 3.12 7.58
CA LEU A 79 -0.72 3.72 6.35
C LEU A 79 -1.65 4.84 5.90
N LEU A 80 -1.04 5.88 5.35
CA LEU A 80 -1.75 6.92 4.61
C LEU A 80 -1.48 6.70 3.14
N ILE A 81 -2.53 6.57 2.34
CA ILE A 81 -2.43 6.32 0.92
C ILE A 81 -2.99 7.52 0.19
N LEU A 82 -2.16 8.14 -0.65
CA LEU A 82 -2.56 9.25 -1.49
C LEU A 82 -2.51 8.80 -2.94
N GLN A 83 -3.56 9.06 -3.67
CA GLN A 83 -3.64 8.69 -5.06
C GLN A 83 -4.07 9.90 -5.89
N SER A 84 -3.36 10.16 -6.99
CA SER A 84 -3.73 11.25 -7.87
C SER A 84 -5.05 10.93 -8.58
N ALA A 85 -5.75 11.95 -9.05
CA ALA A 85 -7.03 11.78 -9.72
C ALA A 85 -6.89 11.09 -11.07
N GLY A 86 -5.70 11.05 -11.63
CA GLY A 86 -5.41 10.43 -12.91
C GLY A 86 -3.99 10.72 -13.31
N PRO A 87 -3.58 10.32 -14.53
CA PRO A 87 -2.26 10.67 -15.01
C PRO A 87 -2.08 12.18 -15.00
N ASP A 88 -0.89 12.63 -14.65
CA ASP A 88 -0.60 14.05 -14.67
C ASP A 88 -0.48 14.51 -16.11
N ILE A 89 -1.28 15.49 -16.44
CA ILE A 89 -1.30 16.06 -17.78
C ILE A 89 -0.88 17.52 -17.77
N ALA A 90 -0.31 17.95 -16.70
CA ALA A 90 0.14 19.33 -16.58
C ALA A 90 1.14 19.70 -17.67
#